data_496f707971d0487fcae6e6e377a1c656
#
_entry.id   496f707971d0487fcae6e6e377a1c656
#
_cell.length_a   1.000
_cell.length_b   1.000
_cell.length_c   1.000
_cell.angle_alpha   90.00
_cell.angle_beta   90.00
_cell.angle_gamma   90.00
#
_symmetry.space_group_name_H-M   'P 1'
#
loop_
_entity.id
_entity.type
_entity.pdbx_description
1 polymer ?
#
loop_
_entity_poly.entity_id
_entity_poly.type
_entity_poly.pdbx_seq_one_letter_code
_entity_poly.pdbx_strand_id
1 'polypeptide(L)'
;MRAIKVLESTILHGSDQIFWLDGQSAESISRMSRIGGRIQTEVTEKPLDLTIREGAGKTVLWRQTTDSFVSERPDTPEKTFTSAGTYTFAGIAYDPKAQFLPRALSLTAGNVPPAGHPIVLYPAPVAIRFNSAGGLRLTLARDSDDSPLAWAIAEVSVTVPGIGTQTYRGQADQHGDLLLPFLRLPPLPEGVSHYSANISITGRMDTSGEIPVDPNTFGALDIGEPDSTSFNQTIGFSVVPGDISTLRSDGRNFLALKPV
;
A
#
# COMPACT_ATOMS: atom_id res chain seq x y z
N MET A 1 41.67 40.15 29.02
CA MET A 1 40.48 39.27 29.08
C MET A 1 40.39 38.48 27.77
N ARG A 2 40.56 37.17 27.76
CA ARG A 2 40.35 36.34 26.60
C ARG A 2 38.87 36.03 26.51
N ALA A 3 38.20 36.48 25.44
CA ALA A 3 36.82 36.09 25.17
C ALA A 3 36.81 34.63 24.80
N ILE A 4 36.09 33.82 25.54
CA ILE A 4 35.80 32.43 25.18
C ILE A 4 34.63 32.48 24.18
N LYS A 5 34.90 32.17 22.92
CA LYS A 5 33.89 32.03 21.88
C LYS A 5 33.37 30.60 21.96
N VAL A 6 32.17 30.40 22.48
CA VAL A 6 31.49 29.11 22.45
C VAL A 6 30.86 28.98 21.05
N LEU A 7 31.38 28.09 20.24
CA LEU A 7 30.79 27.71 18.98
C LEU A 7 29.84 26.54 19.27
N GLU A 8 28.55 26.82 19.32
CA GLU A 8 27.52 25.78 19.34
C GLU A 8 27.10 25.53 17.88
N SER A 9 27.55 24.44 17.33
CA SER A 9 27.08 24.00 16.00
C SER A 9 26.03 22.89 16.19
N THR A 10 24.76 23.20 15.95
CA THR A 10 23.71 22.19 15.88
C THR A 10 23.56 21.76 14.43
N ILE A 11 24.03 20.56 14.10
CA ILE A 11 23.83 19.98 12.78
C ILE A 11 22.45 19.32 12.78
N LEU A 12 21.50 19.96 12.10
CA LEU A 12 20.18 19.37 11.86
C LEU A 12 20.22 18.54 10.58
N HIS A 13 20.25 17.23 10.71
CA HIS A 13 20.13 16.34 9.56
C HIS A 13 18.65 16.15 9.23
N GLY A 14 18.26 16.58 8.03
CA GLY A 14 16.97 16.21 7.46
C GLY A 14 17.07 14.79 6.90
N SER A 15 16.20 13.89 7.38
CA SER A 15 16.13 12.51 6.88
C SER A 15 14.73 12.24 6.34
N ASP A 16 14.64 11.76 5.12
CA ASP A 16 13.38 11.25 4.60
C ASP A 16 12.96 9.99 5.36
N GLN A 17 11.65 9.79 5.46
CA GLN A 17 11.09 8.66 6.18
C GLN A 17 10.05 7.95 5.32
N ILE A 18 10.20 6.64 5.18
CA ILE A 18 9.14 5.79 4.66
C ILE A 18 8.27 5.35 5.83
N PHE A 19 6.95 5.55 5.71
CA PHE A 19 5.97 5.09 6.68
C PHE A 19 5.23 3.89 6.11
N TRP A 20 5.37 2.75 6.77
CA TRP A 20 4.69 1.52 6.40
C TRP A 20 3.28 1.53 6.96
N LEU A 21 2.29 1.51 6.09
CA LEU A 21 0.88 1.63 6.42
C LEU A 21 0.15 0.33 6.11
N ASP A 22 -0.75 -0.05 7.02
CA ASP A 22 -1.64 -1.19 6.84
C ASP A 22 -2.83 -0.79 5.95
N GLY A 23 -2.84 -1.29 4.72
CA GLY A 23 -3.85 -1.00 3.70
C GLY A 23 -5.24 -1.51 4.04
N GLN A 24 -5.37 -2.43 4.99
CA GLN A 24 -6.65 -2.94 5.47
C GLN A 24 -7.27 -2.08 6.58
N SER A 25 -6.49 -1.22 7.22
CA SER A 25 -6.90 -0.52 8.45
C SER A 25 -7.86 0.65 8.23
N ALA A 26 -7.90 1.24 7.03
CA ALA A 26 -8.75 2.39 6.73
C ALA A 26 -8.93 2.64 5.23
N GLU A 27 -9.96 3.42 4.89
CA GLU A 27 -10.31 3.78 3.52
C GLU A 27 -9.33 4.76 2.86
N SER A 28 -8.69 5.62 3.65
CA SER A 28 -7.77 6.65 3.16
C SER A 28 -6.40 6.56 3.82
N ILE A 29 -5.35 6.88 3.07
CA ILE A 29 -3.95 6.86 3.54
C ILE A 29 -3.76 7.67 4.83
N SER A 30 -4.44 8.82 4.95
CA SER A 30 -4.33 9.68 6.14
C SER A 30 -4.88 9.07 7.43
N ARG A 31 -5.71 8.04 7.31
CA ARG A 31 -6.33 7.32 8.43
C ARG A 31 -5.74 5.93 8.66
N MET A 32 -4.89 5.45 7.76
CA MET A 32 -4.29 4.14 7.87
C MET A 32 -3.38 4.04 9.09
N SER A 33 -3.43 2.91 9.75
CA SER A 33 -2.55 2.60 10.87
C SER A 33 -1.15 2.27 10.37
N ARG A 34 -0.14 2.61 11.18
CA ARG A 34 1.22 2.14 10.92
C ARG A 34 1.34 0.66 11.24
N ILE A 35 2.07 -0.05 10.40
CA ILE A 35 2.44 -1.44 10.67
C ILE A 35 3.30 -1.50 11.93
N GLY A 36 2.91 -2.30 12.93
CA GLY A 36 3.64 -2.41 14.19
C GLY A 36 4.98 -3.16 14.09
N GLY A 37 5.17 -3.90 12.98
CA GLY A 37 6.36 -4.68 12.71
C GLY A 37 7.47 -3.89 12.02
N ARG A 38 8.64 -4.51 11.90
CA ARG A 38 9.75 -4.02 11.09
C ARG A 38 9.58 -4.56 9.67
N ILE A 39 9.53 -3.67 8.70
CA ILE A 39 9.58 -3.99 7.28
C ILE A 39 11.03 -3.86 6.82
N GLN A 40 11.50 -4.85 6.09
CA GLN A 40 12.83 -4.86 5.48
C GLN A 40 12.73 -4.42 4.02
N THR A 41 13.84 -3.88 3.50
CA THR A 41 13.90 -3.44 2.11
C THR A 41 15.15 -4.02 1.45
N GLU A 42 14.93 -4.87 0.45
CA GLU A 42 15.99 -5.27 -0.48
C GLU A 42 16.18 -4.15 -1.51
N VAL A 43 17.27 -3.42 -1.39
CA VAL A 43 17.51 -2.20 -2.16
C VAL A 43 18.08 -2.52 -3.52
N THR A 44 17.43 -2.04 -4.58
CA THR A 44 17.90 -2.17 -5.96
C THR A 44 18.59 -0.90 -6.45
N GLU A 45 18.20 0.27 -5.93
CA GLU A 45 18.79 1.54 -6.31
C GLU A 45 18.87 2.51 -5.12
N LYS A 46 20.04 3.05 -4.86
CA LYS A 46 20.29 4.11 -3.88
C LYS A 46 21.64 4.79 -4.09
N PRO A 47 21.86 6.02 -3.57
CA PRO A 47 23.17 6.60 -3.44
C PRO A 47 24.10 5.78 -2.53
N LEU A 48 25.41 5.80 -2.81
CA LEU A 48 26.40 5.05 -2.03
C LEU A 48 26.50 5.53 -0.58
N ASP A 49 26.31 6.82 -0.35
CA ASP A 49 26.37 7.49 0.96
C ASP A 49 25.05 7.39 1.76
N LEU A 50 24.00 6.74 1.20
CA LEU A 50 22.74 6.56 1.89
C LEU A 50 22.81 5.42 2.91
N THR A 51 22.47 5.73 4.16
CA THR A 51 22.28 4.75 5.24
C THR A 51 20.80 4.54 5.48
N ILE A 52 20.38 3.27 5.53
CA ILE A 52 19.00 2.86 5.77
C ILE A 52 18.89 2.35 7.20
N ARG A 53 17.90 2.85 7.94
CA ARG A 53 17.62 2.41 9.31
C ARG A 53 16.17 1.98 9.41
N GLU A 54 15.97 0.69 9.50
CA GLU A 54 14.66 0.07 9.61
C GLU A 54 14.22 -0.02 11.07
N GLY A 55 13.00 0.43 11.35
CA GLY A 55 12.36 0.39 12.66
C GLY A 55 10.91 -0.05 12.57
N ALA A 56 10.24 -0.14 13.71
CA ALA A 56 8.82 -0.44 13.76
C ALA A 56 8.00 0.65 13.05
N GLY A 57 7.25 0.26 12.02
CA GLY A 57 6.36 1.13 11.25
C GLY A 57 7.03 2.20 10.40
N LYS A 58 8.36 2.22 10.33
CA LYS A 58 9.09 3.20 9.51
C LYS A 58 10.47 2.75 9.09
N THR A 59 10.94 3.29 7.97
CA THR A 59 12.34 3.22 7.53
C THR A 59 12.87 4.63 7.36
N VAL A 60 14.02 4.94 7.95
CA VAL A 60 14.67 6.25 7.85
C VAL A 60 15.75 6.17 6.79
N LEU A 61 15.69 7.07 5.82
CA LEU A 61 16.66 7.26 4.76
C LEU A 61 17.59 8.40 5.18
N TRP A 62 18.76 8.03 5.73
CA TRP A 62 19.72 9.00 6.23
C TRP A 62 20.91 9.14 5.29
N ARG A 63 21.20 10.36 4.90
CA ARG A 63 22.35 10.70 4.06
C ARG A 63 23.26 11.64 4.81
N GLN A 64 24.53 11.28 4.88
CA GLN A 64 25.54 12.15 5.48
C GLN A 64 25.88 13.25 4.48
N THR A 65 25.71 14.51 4.90
CA THR A 65 26.21 15.66 4.14
C THR A 65 27.66 15.90 4.50
N THR A 66 28.52 16.04 3.49
CA THR A 66 29.95 16.34 3.69
C THR A 66 30.23 17.83 3.90
N ASP A 67 29.28 18.69 3.61
CA ASP A 67 29.45 20.12 3.74
C ASP A 67 28.84 20.65 5.04
N SER A 68 29.68 20.82 6.05
CA SER A 68 29.34 21.56 7.26
C SER A 68 29.66 23.02 7.05
N PHE A 69 28.65 23.86 6.88
CA PHE A 69 28.87 25.32 6.96
C PHE A 69 28.84 25.76 8.42
N VAL A 70 29.93 26.32 8.86
CA VAL A 70 30.02 27.03 10.15
C VAL A 70 29.66 28.50 9.87
N SER A 71 28.51 28.96 10.33
CA SER A 71 28.20 30.38 10.31
C SER A 71 29.00 31.12 11.37
N GLU A 72 29.80 32.09 11.00
CA GLU A 72 30.59 32.92 11.90
C GLU A 72 29.81 34.10 12.53
N ARG A 73 28.50 34.23 12.31
CA ARG A 73 27.70 35.32 12.86
C ARG A 73 26.99 34.93 14.15
N PRO A 74 27.32 35.58 15.30
CA PRO A 74 26.74 35.23 16.59
C PRO A 74 25.28 35.68 16.81
N ASP A 75 24.76 36.57 15.94
CA ASP A 75 23.51 37.29 16.27
C ASP A 75 22.26 36.82 15.53
N THR A 76 22.38 35.88 14.61
CA THR A 76 21.26 35.23 13.95
C THR A 76 21.60 33.78 13.67
N PRO A 77 20.99 32.81 14.36
CA PRO A 77 21.14 31.41 14.00
C PRO A 77 20.39 31.15 12.69
N GLU A 78 21.08 31.32 11.58
CA GLU A 78 20.59 30.94 10.28
C GLU A 78 20.60 29.41 10.23
N LYS A 79 19.41 28.80 10.33
CA LYS A 79 19.24 27.35 10.15
C LYS A 79 19.40 27.03 8.66
N THR A 80 20.61 26.80 8.24
CA THR A 80 20.87 26.33 6.87
C THR A 80 20.69 24.81 6.83
N PHE A 81 19.62 24.37 6.17
CA PHE A 81 19.48 22.97 5.80
C PHE A 81 20.32 22.73 4.54
N THR A 82 21.36 21.93 4.66
CA THR A 82 22.12 21.50 3.50
C THR A 82 21.39 20.32 2.85
N SER A 83 20.84 20.56 1.66
CA SER A 83 20.29 19.48 0.85
C SER A 83 21.43 18.73 0.15
N ALA A 84 21.49 17.43 0.32
CA ALA A 84 22.38 16.57 -0.46
C ALA A 84 21.89 16.37 -1.90
N GLY A 85 20.82 17.09 -2.31
CA GLY A 85 20.15 16.92 -3.59
C GLY A 85 19.16 15.75 -3.58
N THR A 86 18.23 15.78 -4.51
CA THR A 86 17.26 14.69 -4.70
C THR A 86 17.95 13.44 -5.25
N TYR A 87 17.42 12.29 -4.87
CA TYR A 87 17.92 10.98 -5.32
C TYR A 87 16.76 10.00 -5.46
N THR A 88 16.96 8.97 -6.28
CA THR A 88 16.04 7.85 -6.37
C THR A 88 16.40 6.81 -5.30
N PHE A 89 15.38 6.29 -4.65
CA PHE A 89 15.45 5.12 -3.78
C PHE A 89 14.46 4.09 -4.30
N ALA A 90 14.95 2.92 -4.69
CA ALA A 90 14.10 1.84 -5.16
C ALA A 90 14.50 0.50 -4.54
N GLY A 91 13.53 -0.39 -4.41
CA GLY A 91 13.73 -1.71 -3.84
C GLY A 91 12.43 -2.50 -3.70
N ILE A 92 12.54 -3.64 -3.04
CA ILE A 92 11.41 -4.49 -2.68
C ILE A 92 11.29 -4.49 -1.15
N ALA A 93 10.15 -4.00 -0.65
CA ALA A 93 9.80 -4.09 0.75
C ALA A 93 9.16 -5.44 1.05
N TYR A 94 9.51 -6.05 2.16
CA TYR A 94 8.92 -7.30 2.62
C TYR A 94 8.85 -7.39 4.14
N ASP A 95 7.85 -8.11 4.63
CA ASP A 95 7.71 -8.42 6.04
C ASP A 95 8.40 -9.77 6.33
N PRO A 96 9.43 -9.83 7.20
CA PRO A 96 10.08 -11.08 7.58
C PRO A 96 9.16 -12.11 8.21
N LYS A 97 7.99 -11.69 8.72
CA LYS A 97 6.97 -12.56 9.29
C LYS A 97 5.93 -13.02 8.28
N ALA A 98 6.03 -12.59 7.03
CA ALA A 98 5.07 -12.87 5.95
C ALA A 98 3.61 -12.52 6.30
N GLN A 99 3.38 -11.54 7.18
CA GLN A 99 2.05 -11.06 7.49
C GLN A 99 1.53 -10.08 6.44
N PHE A 100 2.44 -9.39 5.74
CA PHE A 100 2.15 -8.48 4.66
C PHE A 100 2.78 -8.97 3.36
N LEU A 101 2.07 -8.70 2.25
CA LEU A 101 2.58 -9.00 0.91
C LEU A 101 3.78 -8.12 0.59
N PRO A 102 4.79 -8.66 -0.12
CA PRO A 102 5.91 -7.88 -0.59
C PRO A 102 5.46 -6.86 -1.65
N ARG A 103 6.19 -5.75 -1.72
CA ARG A 103 5.88 -4.67 -2.65
C ARG A 103 7.16 -4.07 -3.22
N ALA A 104 7.24 -3.91 -4.55
CA ALA A 104 8.24 -3.05 -5.15
C ALA A 104 7.88 -1.58 -4.91
N LEU A 105 8.88 -0.75 -4.77
CA LEU A 105 8.72 0.69 -4.59
C LEU A 105 9.84 1.44 -5.29
N SER A 106 9.50 2.62 -5.79
CA SER A 106 10.45 3.63 -6.28
C SER A 106 9.95 5.00 -5.84
N LEU A 107 10.82 5.77 -5.21
CA LEU A 107 10.48 7.10 -4.73
C LEU A 107 11.65 8.07 -4.91
N THR A 108 11.32 9.35 -5.04
CA THR A 108 12.30 10.44 -5.04
C THR A 108 12.37 11.03 -3.64
N ALA A 109 13.54 11.00 -3.05
CA ALA A 109 13.85 11.51 -1.72
C ALA A 109 14.93 12.61 -1.78
N GLY A 110 15.27 13.23 -0.66
CA GLY A 110 16.29 14.27 -0.56
C GLY A 110 15.75 15.69 -0.79
N ASN A 111 14.42 15.88 -0.74
CA ASN A 111 13.82 17.21 -0.79
C ASN A 111 14.06 18.00 0.51
N VAL A 112 14.02 19.34 0.40
CA VAL A 112 14.04 20.24 1.56
C VAL A 112 12.74 21.02 1.61
N PRO A 113 11.96 20.92 2.71
CA PRO A 113 12.17 20.06 3.89
C PRO A 113 12.04 18.57 3.59
N PRO A 114 12.64 17.70 4.43
CA PRO A 114 12.54 16.25 4.27
C PRO A 114 11.10 15.77 4.25
N ALA A 115 10.79 14.86 3.35
CA ALA A 115 9.44 14.36 3.17
C ALA A 115 9.19 13.05 3.91
N GLY A 116 7.91 12.82 4.24
CA GLY A 116 7.41 11.52 4.65
C GLY A 116 6.78 10.81 3.45
N HIS A 117 7.18 9.57 3.19
CA HIS A 117 6.68 8.74 2.09
C HIS A 117 5.77 7.65 2.63
N PRO A 118 4.44 7.80 2.57
CA PRO A 118 3.52 6.76 3.00
C PRO A 118 3.50 5.63 1.96
N ILE A 119 3.85 4.43 2.38
CA ILE A 119 3.82 3.22 1.56
C ILE A 119 2.84 2.23 2.19
N VAL A 120 1.83 1.86 1.41
CA VAL A 120 0.78 0.93 1.84
C VAL A 120 1.20 -0.49 1.52
N LEU A 121 1.13 -1.38 2.50
CA LEU A 121 1.24 -2.82 2.34
C LEU A 121 -0.08 -3.47 2.70
N TYR A 122 -0.43 -4.53 2.00
CA TYR A 122 -1.64 -5.29 2.26
C TYR A 122 -1.30 -6.59 2.99
N PRO A 123 -2.14 -7.03 3.95
CA PRO A 123 -1.94 -8.31 4.60
C PRO A 123 -1.95 -9.46 3.59
N ALA A 124 -1.05 -10.41 3.79
CA ALA A 124 -1.02 -11.63 2.99
C ALA A 124 -2.28 -12.47 3.27
N PRO A 125 -2.86 -13.17 2.27
CA PRO A 125 -4.04 -14.01 2.47
C PRO A 125 -3.89 -14.99 3.63
N VAL A 126 -2.70 -15.54 3.83
CA VAL A 126 -2.41 -16.47 4.95
C VAL A 126 -2.49 -15.82 6.34
N ALA A 127 -2.31 -14.51 6.43
CA ALA A 127 -2.38 -13.75 7.68
C ALA A 127 -3.78 -13.24 8.00
N ILE A 128 -4.67 -13.19 7.00
CA ILE A 128 -6.03 -12.67 7.16
C ILE A 128 -6.91 -13.67 7.92
N ARG A 129 -7.73 -13.13 8.81
CA ARG A 129 -8.81 -13.85 9.46
C ARG A 129 -10.11 -13.08 9.26
N PHE A 130 -11.11 -13.76 8.73
CA PHE A 130 -12.44 -13.19 8.66
C PHE A 130 -13.00 -13.03 10.08
N ASN A 131 -13.62 -11.90 10.31
CA ASN A 131 -14.34 -11.61 11.56
C ASN A 131 -15.84 -11.89 11.39
N SER A 132 -16.63 -11.51 12.39
CA SER A 132 -18.09 -11.65 12.37
C SER A 132 -18.79 -10.83 11.27
N ALA A 133 -18.11 -9.91 10.60
CA ALA A 133 -18.69 -9.15 9.50
C ALA A 133 -18.52 -9.84 8.13
N GLY A 134 -17.80 -10.98 8.09
CA GLY A 134 -17.58 -11.73 6.86
C GLY A 134 -16.55 -11.11 5.94
N GLY A 135 -16.68 -11.34 4.64
CA GLY A 135 -15.74 -10.82 3.66
C GLY A 135 -15.89 -11.39 2.26
N LEU A 136 -14.88 -11.15 1.44
CA LEU A 136 -14.81 -11.61 0.07
C LEU A 136 -13.56 -12.47 -0.13
N ARG A 137 -13.73 -13.59 -0.81
CA ARG A 137 -12.64 -14.45 -1.27
C ARG A 137 -12.62 -14.47 -2.80
N LEU A 138 -11.49 -14.18 -3.39
CA LEU A 138 -11.30 -14.17 -4.85
C LEU A 138 -10.07 -14.97 -5.23
N THR A 139 -10.12 -15.54 -6.43
CA THR A 139 -8.96 -15.98 -7.21
C THR A 139 -9.01 -15.19 -8.50
N LEU A 140 -7.97 -14.43 -8.80
CA LEU A 140 -7.87 -13.56 -9.96
C LEU A 140 -7.02 -14.22 -11.04
N ALA A 141 -7.52 -14.28 -12.28
CA ALA A 141 -6.77 -14.83 -13.39
C ALA A 141 -6.99 -14.03 -14.67
N ARG A 142 -6.06 -14.16 -15.61
CA ARG A 142 -6.16 -13.54 -16.94
C ARG A 142 -7.21 -14.27 -17.76
N ASP A 143 -8.02 -13.50 -18.49
CA ASP A 143 -9.01 -14.06 -19.42
C ASP A 143 -8.36 -14.82 -20.58
N SER A 144 -7.17 -14.41 -21.01
CA SER A 144 -6.51 -14.90 -22.20
C SER A 144 -5.98 -16.34 -22.10
N ASP A 145 -5.53 -16.75 -20.90
CA ASP A 145 -4.80 -18.00 -20.70
C ASP A 145 -5.04 -18.67 -19.35
N ASP A 146 -6.02 -18.17 -18.59
CA ASP A 146 -6.39 -18.63 -17.24
C ASP A 146 -5.23 -18.60 -16.22
N SER A 147 -4.13 -17.93 -16.55
CA SER A 147 -2.98 -17.84 -15.65
C SER A 147 -3.27 -16.87 -14.49
N PRO A 148 -2.73 -17.12 -13.28
CA PRO A 148 -2.95 -16.25 -12.14
C PRO A 148 -2.55 -14.79 -12.41
N LEU A 149 -3.38 -13.85 -12.00
CA LEU A 149 -3.05 -12.42 -12.01
C LEU A 149 -2.52 -12.02 -10.63
N ALA A 150 -1.21 -12.10 -10.48
CA ALA A 150 -0.53 -11.77 -9.23
C ALA A 150 -0.56 -10.26 -8.93
N TRP A 151 -0.55 -9.93 -7.64
CA TRP A 151 -0.36 -8.59 -7.06
C TRP A 151 -1.48 -7.59 -7.33
N ALA A 152 -2.51 -7.91 -8.11
CA ALA A 152 -3.63 -7.00 -8.39
C ALA A 152 -4.34 -6.56 -7.11
N ILE A 153 -4.86 -5.34 -7.11
CA ILE A 153 -5.60 -4.76 -5.98
C ILE A 153 -7.09 -4.73 -6.32
N ALA A 154 -7.90 -5.30 -5.44
CA ALA A 154 -9.34 -5.16 -5.47
C ALA A 154 -9.79 -4.06 -4.51
N GLU A 155 -10.69 -3.22 -4.98
CA GLU A 155 -11.43 -2.24 -4.18
C GLU A 155 -12.92 -2.59 -4.20
N VAL A 156 -13.50 -2.75 -3.03
CA VAL A 156 -14.92 -3.05 -2.86
C VAL A 156 -15.58 -1.89 -2.14
N SER A 157 -16.61 -1.33 -2.75
CA SER A 157 -17.45 -0.27 -2.19
C SER A 157 -18.80 -0.85 -1.81
N VAL A 158 -19.14 -0.84 -0.52
CA VAL A 158 -20.42 -1.34 0.03
C VAL A 158 -21.28 -0.16 0.43
N THR A 159 -22.49 -0.08 -0.10
CA THR A 159 -23.46 0.96 0.26
C THR A 159 -24.28 0.53 1.45
N VAL A 160 -24.11 1.23 2.57
CA VAL A 160 -24.82 0.97 3.83
C VAL A 160 -25.89 2.05 4.04
N PRO A 161 -27.20 1.69 4.09
CA PRO A 161 -28.27 2.65 4.30
C PRO A 161 -28.07 3.47 5.59
N GLY A 162 -28.20 4.79 5.50
CA GLY A 162 -28.05 5.70 6.63
C GLY A 162 -26.61 6.01 7.08
N ILE A 163 -25.61 5.27 6.57
CA ILE A 163 -24.19 5.48 6.91
C ILE A 163 -23.42 6.00 5.70
N GLY A 164 -23.73 5.51 4.49
CA GLY A 164 -23.03 5.85 3.26
C GLY A 164 -22.20 4.68 2.72
N THR A 165 -21.25 4.99 1.85
CA THR A 165 -20.39 4.00 1.23
C THR A 165 -19.16 3.70 2.11
N GLN A 166 -18.91 2.44 2.35
CA GLN A 166 -17.70 1.93 2.99
C GLN A 166 -16.83 1.25 1.94
N THR A 167 -15.55 1.57 1.93
CA THR A 167 -14.59 1.04 0.96
C THR A 167 -13.60 0.09 1.64
N TYR A 168 -13.39 -1.05 1.02
CA TYR A 168 -12.46 -2.08 1.46
C TYR A 168 -11.46 -2.37 0.36
N ARG A 169 -10.18 -2.57 0.72
CA ARG A 169 -9.11 -2.86 -0.22
C ARG A 169 -8.33 -4.08 0.21
N GLY A 170 -7.93 -4.87 -0.77
CA GLY A 170 -7.04 -6.01 -0.59
C GLY A 170 -6.20 -6.22 -1.82
N GLN A 171 -5.08 -6.91 -1.65
CA GLN A 171 -4.18 -7.25 -2.73
C GLN A 171 -4.11 -8.76 -2.89
N ALA A 172 -4.11 -9.23 -4.13
CA ALA A 172 -3.86 -10.62 -4.46
C ALA A 172 -2.40 -10.98 -4.22
N ASP A 173 -2.16 -12.21 -3.82
CA ASP A 173 -0.82 -12.75 -3.70
C ASP A 173 -0.22 -13.17 -5.05
N GLN A 174 0.89 -13.86 -5.01
CA GLN A 174 1.59 -14.39 -6.19
C GLN A 174 0.80 -15.41 -7.00
N HIS A 175 -0.23 -16.00 -6.42
CA HIS A 175 -1.11 -16.98 -7.05
C HIS A 175 -2.44 -16.38 -7.51
N GLY A 176 -2.63 -15.07 -7.36
CA GLY A 176 -3.88 -14.40 -7.66
C GLY A 176 -4.94 -14.56 -6.56
N ASP A 177 -4.62 -15.19 -5.43
CA ASP A 177 -5.55 -15.35 -4.32
C ASP A 177 -5.64 -14.09 -3.48
N LEU A 178 -6.88 -13.68 -3.16
CA LEU A 178 -7.18 -12.48 -2.38
C LEU A 178 -8.24 -12.80 -1.34
N LEU A 179 -7.99 -12.38 -0.11
CA LEU A 179 -8.96 -12.37 0.97
C LEU A 179 -9.20 -10.92 1.43
N LEU A 180 -10.47 -10.50 1.48
CA LEU A 180 -10.86 -9.15 1.83
C LEU A 180 -11.93 -9.18 2.94
N PRO A 181 -11.56 -9.04 4.23
CA PRO A 181 -12.53 -8.97 5.30
C PRO A 181 -13.25 -7.61 5.30
N PHE A 182 -14.55 -7.62 5.53
CA PHE A 182 -15.36 -6.42 5.66
C PHE A 182 -15.29 -5.89 7.09
N LEU A 183 -14.18 -5.23 7.42
CA LEU A 183 -13.97 -4.69 8.76
C LEU A 183 -15.04 -3.65 9.11
N ARG A 184 -15.71 -3.85 10.26
CA ARG A 184 -16.73 -2.92 10.77
C ARG A 184 -17.98 -2.75 9.89
N LEU A 185 -18.25 -3.68 8.99
CA LEU A 185 -19.53 -3.69 8.27
C LEU A 185 -20.64 -3.94 9.30
N PRO A 186 -21.63 -3.03 9.43
CA PRO A 186 -22.70 -3.18 10.42
C PRO A 186 -23.63 -4.34 10.04
N PRO A 187 -24.38 -4.90 11.01
CA PRO A 187 -25.43 -5.87 10.71
C PRO A 187 -26.53 -5.26 9.86
N LEU A 188 -27.28 -6.09 9.16
CA LEU A 188 -28.38 -5.65 8.33
C LEU A 188 -29.48 -5.00 9.19
N PRO A 189 -30.02 -3.82 8.76
CA PRO A 189 -31.21 -3.26 9.35
C PRO A 189 -32.43 -4.14 9.13
N GLU A 190 -33.47 -3.95 9.93
CA GLU A 190 -34.74 -4.65 9.76
C GLU A 190 -35.32 -4.42 8.34
N GLY A 191 -35.75 -5.50 7.70
CA GLY A 191 -36.30 -5.46 6.34
C GLY A 191 -35.29 -5.39 5.20
N VAL A 192 -33.98 -5.32 5.51
CA VAL A 192 -32.90 -5.35 4.51
C VAL A 192 -32.31 -6.76 4.45
N SER A 193 -32.27 -7.36 3.27
CA SER A 193 -31.74 -8.72 3.09
C SER A 193 -30.24 -8.77 2.74
N HIS A 194 -29.70 -7.70 2.18
CA HIS A 194 -28.31 -7.58 1.76
C HIS A 194 -27.91 -6.12 1.57
N TYR A 195 -26.65 -5.83 1.51
CA TYR A 195 -26.09 -4.56 1.02
C TYR A 195 -25.68 -4.68 -0.44
N SER A 196 -25.88 -3.61 -1.20
CA SER A 196 -25.33 -3.49 -2.56
C SER A 196 -23.85 -3.15 -2.48
N ALA A 197 -23.06 -3.85 -3.25
CA ALA A 197 -21.62 -3.64 -3.34
C ALA A 197 -21.16 -3.61 -4.81
N ASN A 198 -20.08 -2.88 -5.04
CA ASN A 198 -19.38 -2.85 -6.32
C ASN A 198 -17.92 -3.21 -6.10
N ILE A 199 -17.33 -3.93 -7.04
CA ILE A 199 -15.90 -4.24 -7.05
C ILE A 199 -15.26 -3.67 -8.32
N SER A 200 -14.09 -3.07 -8.14
CA SER A 200 -13.15 -2.70 -9.20
C SER A 200 -11.78 -3.31 -8.92
N ILE A 201 -11.02 -3.59 -9.98
CA ILE A 201 -9.70 -4.19 -9.87
C ILE A 201 -8.70 -3.36 -10.66
N THR A 202 -7.54 -3.13 -10.04
CA THR A 202 -6.40 -2.51 -10.69
C THR A 202 -5.22 -3.48 -10.66
N GLY A 203 -4.44 -3.47 -11.73
CA GLY A 203 -3.31 -4.39 -11.86
C GLY A 203 -2.52 -4.17 -13.14
N ARG A 204 -1.58 -5.07 -13.38
CA ARG A 204 -0.81 -5.15 -14.64
C ARG A 204 -0.90 -6.57 -15.18
N MET A 205 -1.20 -6.69 -16.47
CA MET A 205 -1.38 -7.99 -17.12
C MET A 205 -0.04 -8.72 -17.38
N ASP A 206 1.07 -8.01 -17.37
CA ASP A 206 2.43 -8.55 -17.60
C ASP A 206 3.16 -9.00 -16.32
N THR A 207 2.46 -9.02 -15.17
CA THR A 207 3.07 -9.42 -13.90
C THR A 207 3.34 -10.92 -13.85
N SER A 208 4.50 -11.31 -13.33
CA SER A 208 4.75 -12.67 -12.86
C SER A 208 4.50 -12.77 -11.35
N GLY A 209 4.17 -13.97 -10.86
CA GLY A 209 4.05 -14.19 -9.42
C GLY A 209 5.38 -14.09 -8.67
N GLU A 210 6.51 -14.19 -9.36
CA GLU A 210 7.84 -14.24 -8.75
C GLU A 210 8.34 -12.87 -8.28
N ILE A 211 7.96 -11.79 -8.99
CA ILE A 211 8.49 -10.44 -8.74
C ILE A 211 7.36 -9.52 -8.32
N PRO A 212 7.39 -8.98 -7.09
CA PRO A 212 6.44 -7.96 -6.66
C PRO A 212 6.51 -6.71 -7.53
N VAL A 213 5.37 -6.06 -7.71
CA VAL A 213 5.23 -4.87 -8.56
C VAL A 213 4.89 -3.65 -7.69
N ASP A 214 5.25 -2.45 -8.14
CA ASP A 214 4.80 -1.21 -7.51
C ASP A 214 3.35 -0.92 -7.92
N PRO A 215 2.39 -0.94 -6.97
CA PRO A 215 0.99 -0.64 -7.24
C PRO A 215 0.73 0.73 -7.86
N ASN A 216 1.65 1.66 -7.74
CA ASN A 216 1.54 2.97 -8.39
C ASN A 216 1.59 2.89 -9.93
N THR A 217 1.98 1.73 -10.47
CA THR A 217 2.03 1.47 -11.93
C THR A 217 0.80 0.74 -12.45
N PHE A 218 -0.18 0.45 -11.58
CA PHE A 218 -1.37 -0.32 -11.96
C PHE A 218 -2.36 0.53 -12.76
N GLY A 219 -2.97 -0.13 -13.77
CA GLY A 219 -4.12 0.39 -14.51
C GLY A 219 -5.41 -0.29 -14.09
N ALA A 220 -6.55 0.30 -14.46
CA ALA A 220 -7.85 -0.34 -14.33
C ALA A 220 -7.93 -1.57 -15.23
N LEU A 221 -8.66 -2.59 -14.77
CA LEU A 221 -8.90 -3.81 -15.52
C LEU A 221 -10.40 -4.03 -15.69
N ASP A 222 -10.78 -4.62 -16.80
CA ASP A 222 -12.13 -5.10 -17.04
C ASP A 222 -12.30 -6.48 -16.38
N ILE A 223 -13.42 -6.65 -15.69
CA ILE A 223 -13.78 -7.81 -14.89
C ILE A 223 -14.88 -8.58 -15.63
N GLY A 224 -14.71 -9.88 -15.81
CA GLY A 224 -15.74 -10.75 -16.38
C GLY A 224 -16.92 -10.91 -15.43
N GLU A 225 -18.14 -10.66 -15.93
CA GLU A 225 -19.36 -10.73 -15.14
C GLU A 225 -19.69 -12.16 -14.69
N PRO A 226 -20.36 -12.32 -13.53
CA PRO A 226 -20.76 -13.65 -13.03
C PRO A 226 -21.81 -14.35 -13.89
N ASP A 227 -22.70 -13.59 -14.52
CA ASP A 227 -23.91 -14.11 -15.19
C ASP A 227 -23.89 -13.87 -16.71
N SER A 228 -22.79 -13.39 -17.27
CA SER A 228 -22.66 -13.13 -18.70
C SER A 228 -21.21 -13.18 -19.17
N THR A 229 -21.00 -13.29 -20.47
CA THR A 229 -19.67 -13.20 -21.09
C THR A 229 -19.15 -11.76 -21.23
N SER A 230 -19.86 -10.80 -20.67
CA SER A 230 -19.50 -9.37 -20.70
C SER A 230 -18.37 -9.06 -19.73
N PHE A 231 -17.67 -7.96 -20.02
CA PHE A 231 -16.61 -7.44 -19.17
C PHE A 231 -16.86 -5.98 -18.86
N ASN A 232 -16.71 -5.59 -17.60
CA ASN A 232 -16.90 -4.21 -17.14
C ASN A 232 -15.82 -3.85 -16.12
N GLN A 233 -15.45 -2.56 -16.04
CA GLN A 233 -14.48 -2.07 -15.06
C GLN A 233 -14.98 -2.18 -13.61
N THR A 234 -16.30 -2.28 -13.45
CA THR A 234 -16.93 -2.40 -12.15
C THR A 234 -18.10 -3.37 -12.26
N ILE A 235 -18.15 -4.35 -11.38
CA ILE A 235 -19.28 -5.29 -11.31
C ILE A 235 -20.00 -5.16 -9.97
N GLY A 236 -21.34 -5.26 -10.00
CA GLY A 236 -22.19 -5.19 -8.82
C GLY A 236 -22.43 -6.59 -8.24
N PHE A 237 -22.52 -6.67 -6.89
CA PHE A 237 -22.90 -7.89 -6.20
C PHE A 237 -23.57 -7.57 -4.86
N SER A 238 -24.11 -8.61 -4.21
CA SER A 238 -24.77 -8.49 -2.91
C SER A 238 -23.84 -8.96 -1.79
N VAL A 239 -23.86 -8.26 -0.66
CA VAL A 239 -23.10 -8.60 0.54
C VAL A 239 -24.05 -8.83 1.71
N VAL A 240 -23.91 -9.95 2.40
CA VAL A 240 -24.58 -10.24 3.66
C VAL A 240 -23.51 -10.22 4.76
N PRO A 241 -23.60 -9.32 5.76
CA PRO A 241 -22.67 -9.30 6.88
C PRO A 241 -22.61 -10.65 7.60
N GLY A 242 -21.40 -11.14 7.85
CA GLY A 242 -21.16 -12.46 8.42
C GLY A 242 -20.84 -13.55 7.41
N ASP A 243 -21.25 -13.38 6.16
CA ASP A 243 -20.99 -14.34 5.11
C ASP A 243 -19.64 -14.09 4.41
N ILE A 244 -19.05 -15.16 3.90
CA ILE A 244 -17.88 -15.08 3.02
C ILE A 244 -18.36 -15.31 1.59
N SER A 245 -18.41 -14.21 0.84
CA SER A 245 -18.79 -14.24 -0.58
C SER A 245 -17.63 -14.67 -1.46
N THR A 246 -17.93 -15.31 -2.59
CA THR A 246 -16.97 -15.62 -3.63
C THR A 246 -17.54 -15.15 -4.97
N LEU A 247 -16.79 -14.35 -5.71
CA LEU A 247 -17.16 -13.94 -7.06
C LEU A 247 -16.36 -14.72 -8.10
N ARG A 248 -17.03 -15.09 -9.17
CA ARG A 248 -16.44 -15.83 -10.30
C ARG A 248 -17.08 -15.33 -11.58
N SER A 249 -16.34 -15.30 -12.66
CA SER A 249 -16.89 -15.01 -13.99
C SER A 249 -17.68 -16.19 -14.51
N ASP A 250 -18.60 -15.91 -15.42
CA ASP A 250 -19.48 -16.93 -16.03
C ASP A 250 -18.69 -18.12 -16.56
N GLY A 251 -19.12 -19.33 -16.18
CA GLY A 251 -18.49 -20.59 -16.58
C GLY A 251 -17.08 -20.86 -16.02
N ARG A 252 -16.57 -20.01 -15.10
CA ARG A 252 -15.19 -20.14 -14.55
C ARG A 252 -15.20 -20.36 -13.03
N ASN A 253 -14.08 -20.84 -12.50
CA ASN A 253 -13.86 -20.99 -11.06
C ASN A 253 -13.05 -19.85 -10.44
N PHE A 254 -12.75 -18.82 -11.21
CA PHE A 254 -12.02 -17.60 -10.85
C PHE A 254 -12.69 -16.36 -11.43
N LEU A 255 -12.26 -15.18 -11.03
CA LEU A 255 -12.66 -13.92 -11.60
C LEU A 255 -11.70 -13.56 -12.75
N ALA A 256 -12.21 -13.58 -13.98
CA ALA A 256 -11.45 -13.33 -15.20
C ALA A 256 -11.22 -11.83 -15.40
N LEU A 257 -10.01 -11.47 -15.79
CA LEU A 257 -9.57 -10.09 -15.96
C LEU A 257 -8.90 -9.89 -17.31
N LYS A 258 -9.14 -8.73 -17.93
CA LYS A 258 -8.46 -8.30 -19.15
C LYS A 258 -8.13 -6.79 -19.10
N PRO A 259 -7.25 -6.30 -19.98
CA PRO A 259 -7.00 -4.86 -20.11
C PRO A 259 -8.27 -4.13 -20.55
N VAL A 260 -8.40 -2.86 -20.11
CA VAL A 260 -9.45 -1.93 -20.57
C VAL A 260 -9.23 -1.55 -22.02
#